data_d7d77ab28c93ad1bb4d84be69e4eaeec
#
_entry.id   d7d77ab28c93ad1bb4d84be69e4eaeec
#
_cell.length_a   1.000
_cell.length_b   1.000
_cell.length_c   1.000
_cell.angle_alpha   90.00
_cell.angle_beta   90.00
_cell.angle_gamma   90.00
#
_symmetry.space_group_name_H-M   'P 1'
#
loop_
_entity.id
_entity.type
_entity.pdbx_description
1 polymer ?
#
loop_
_entity_poly.entity_id
_entity_poly.type
_entity_poly.pdbx_seq_one_letter_code
_entity_poly.pdbx_strand_id
1 'polypeptide(L)'
;YYPARALLRKKPIVLLKGKFQNSRSGENTRKILVIVQYTASMILLCSTLIVFAQLSYMRRQSLGVKTDQILVIKFPGPTEGMKTKMESMRRAIKKLPLASKVTCSGAVPGEEVAMFLSNHRAHDALKQNRLYEMLSCDPDYIDAYGLEVVAGRGFSEEYGDDVNKLVINETAARMLGYCLLYTSDAA
;
A
#
# COMPACT_ATOMS: atom_id res chain seq x y z
N TYR A 1 37.64 -21.44 -3.36
CA TYR A 1 37.73 -22.91 -3.32
C TYR A 1 37.93 -23.52 -4.70
N TYR A 2 37.24 -23.05 -5.74
CA TYR A 2 37.33 -23.60 -7.11
C TYR A 2 38.69 -23.40 -7.80
N PRO A 3 39.32 -22.21 -7.72
CA PRO A 3 40.66 -22.00 -8.34
C PRO A 3 41.75 -22.85 -7.71
N ALA A 4 41.74 -23.03 -6.40
CA ALA A 4 42.73 -23.83 -5.69
C ALA A 4 42.64 -25.31 -6.07
N ARG A 5 41.43 -25.85 -6.24
CA ARG A 5 41.21 -27.25 -6.64
C ARG A 5 41.60 -27.50 -8.11
N ALA A 6 41.46 -26.50 -8.95
CA ALA A 6 41.88 -26.57 -10.36
C ALA A 6 43.41 -26.58 -10.49
N LEU A 7 44.14 -25.89 -9.63
CA LEU A 7 45.60 -25.87 -9.57
C LEU A 7 46.18 -27.17 -9.03
N LEU A 8 45.58 -27.79 -8.04
CA LEU A 8 46.01 -29.06 -7.44
C LEU A 8 45.84 -30.27 -8.35
N ARG A 9 45.01 -30.17 -9.39
CA ARG A 9 44.80 -31.22 -10.38
C ARG A 9 45.83 -31.28 -11.51
N LYS A 10 46.76 -30.31 -11.58
CA LYS A 10 47.77 -30.23 -12.64
C LYS A 10 49.09 -30.76 -12.12
N LYS A 11 49.78 -31.61 -12.96
CA LYS A 11 51.08 -32.12 -12.61
C LYS A 11 52.10 -30.98 -12.46
N PRO A 12 52.96 -30.97 -11.41
CA PRO A 12 53.89 -29.86 -11.13
C PRO A 12 54.87 -29.55 -12.28
N ILE A 13 55.23 -30.54 -13.06
CA ILE A 13 56.15 -30.41 -14.19
C ILE A 13 55.60 -29.50 -15.31
N VAL A 14 54.28 -29.43 -15.52
CA VAL A 14 53.64 -28.58 -16.51
C VAL A 14 53.59 -27.11 -16.05
N LEU A 15 53.60 -26.88 -14.75
CA LEU A 15 53.63 -25.55 -14.14
C LEU A 15 55.03 -24.88 -14.30
N LEU A 16 56.11 -25.65 -14.24
CA LEU A 16 57.50 -25.16 -14.39
C LEU A 16 57.94 -24.87 -15.84
N LYS A 17 57.29 -25.49 -16.83
CA LYS A 17 57.66 -25.30 -18.24
C LYS A 17 57.03 -24.08 -18.95
N GLY A 18 56.38 -23.17 -18.22
CA GLY A 18 55.94 -21.87 -18.74
C GLY A 18 54.92 -21.89 -19.91
N LYS A 19 54.40 -23.06 -20.28
CA LYS A 19 53.45 -23.20 -21.42
C LYS A 19 51.99 -22.95 -20.99
N PHE A 20 51.75 -22.00 -20.06
CA PHE A 20 50.41 -21.64 -19.61
C PHE A 20 49.71 -20.62 -20.50
N GLN A 21 50.40 -20.06 -21.50
CA GLN A 21 49.85 -18.92 -22.23
C GLN A 21 48.84 -19.23 -23.33
N ASN A 22 48.64 -20.51 -23.74
CA ASN A 22 47.76 -20.80 -24.85
C ASN A 22 46.86 -22.03 -24.68
N SER A 23 46.26 -22.19 -23.51
CA SER A 23 45.15 -23.14 -23.40
C SER A 23 43.86 -22.46 -23.88
N ARG A 24 43.37 -22.82 -25.05
CA ARG A 24 42.04 -22.37 -25.58
C ARG A 24 40.93 -22.53 -24.54
N SER A 25 41.03 -23.49 -23.63
CA SER A 25 40.11 -23.72 -22.54
C SER A 25 40.15 -22.59 -21.47
N GLY A 26 41.31 -22.03 -21.14
CA GLY A 26 41.45 -20.94 -20.20
C GLY A 26 40.94 -19.60 -20.75
N GLU A 27 41.15 -19.38 -22.05
CA GLU A 27 40.64 -18.18 -22.71
C GLU A 27 39.11 -18.16 -22.80
N ASN A 28 38.50 -19.30 -23.14
CA ASN A 28 37.04 -19.40 -23.15
C ASN A 28 36.42 -19.24 -21.76
N THR A 29 37.04 -19.82 -20.73
CA THR A 29 36.55 -19.66 -19.35
C THR A 29 36.59 -18.19 -18.91
N ARG A 30 37.65 -17.47 -19.24
CA ARG A 30 37.75 -16.03 -18.95
C ARG A 30 36.70 -15.23 -19.70
N LYS A 31 36.45 -15.49 -20.96
CA LYS A 31 35.41 -14.83 -21.78
C LYS A 31 34.03 -15.08 -21.18
N ILE A 32 33.70 -16.32 -20.82
CA ILE A 32 32.42 -16.66 -20.18
C ILE A 32 32.25 -15.92 -18.84
N LEU A 33 33.30 -15.90 -18.03
CA LEU A 33 33.25 -15.21 -16.73
C LEU A 33 32.94 -13.71 -16.90
N VAL A 34 33.61 -13.06 -17.85
CA VAL A 34 33.40 -11.65 -18.16
C VAL A 34 31.98 -11.42 -18.68
N ILE A 35 31.47 -12.26 -19.57
CA ILE A 35 30.10 -12.16 -20.08
C ILE A 35 29.08 -12.27 -18.94
N VAL A 36 29.24 -13.28 -18.08
CA VAL A 36 28.35 -13.47 -16.91
C VAL A 36 28.39 -12.26 -16.01
N GLN A 37 29.58 -11.71 -15.73
CA GLN A 37 29.73 -10.53 -14.89
C GLN A 37 29.03 -9.31 -15.49
N TYR A 38 29.23 -9.04 -16.79
CA TYR A 38 28.55 -7.91 -17.46
C TYR A 38 27.04 -8.11 -17.52
N THR A 39 26.60 -9.33 -17.81
CA THR A 39 25.17 -9.64 -17.83
C THR A 39 24.53 -9.41 -16.46
N ALA A 40 25.14 -9.90 -15.38
CA ALA A 40 24.66 -9.66 -14.04
C ALA A 40 24.61 -8.16 -13.69
N SER A 41 25.66 -7.41 -14.04
CA SER A 41 25.71 -5.96 -13.82
C SER A 41 24.60 -5.22 -14.59
N MET A 42 24.34 -5.60 -15.84
CA MET A 42 23.27 -5.00 -16.65
C MET A 42 21.88 -5.31 -16.08
N ILE A 43 21.65 -6.54 -15.62
CA ILE A 43 20.39 -6.92 -14.98
C ILE A 43 20.16 -6.06 -13.72
N LEU A 44 21.17 -5.89 -12.87
CA LEU A 44 21.07 -5.09 -11.68
C LEU A 44 20.78 -3.61 -11.99
N LEU A 45 21.48 -3.06 -13.00
CA LEU A 45 21.23 -1.68 -13.45
C LEU A 45 19.82 -1.49 -13.96
N CYS A 46 19.37 -2.34 -14.85
CA CYS A 46 18.00 -2.28 -15.39
C CYS A 46 16.96 -2.43 -14.29
N SER A 47 17.13 -3.37 -13.38
CA SER A 47 16.22 -3.56 -12.23
C SER A 47 16.15 -2.32 -11.36
N THR A 48 17.27 -1.70 -11.05
CA THR A 48 17.33 -0.48 -10.26
C THR A 48 16.59 0.68 -10.94
N LEU A 49 16.79 0.86 -12.23
CA LEU A 49 16.10 1.89 -13.01
C LEU A 49 14.58 1.68 -13.04
N ILE A 50 14.14 0.43 -13.21
CA ILE A 50 12.72 0.07 -13.22
C ILE A 50 12.11 0.38 -11.85
N VAL A 51 12.73 -0.06 -10.76
CA VAL A 51 12.25 0.21 -9.39
C VAL A 51 12.19 1.72 -9.12
N PHE A 52 13.21 2.47 -9.53
CA PHE A 52 13.22 3.92 -9.40
C PHE A 52 12.08 4.58 -10.17
N ALA A 53 11.83 4.15 -11.41
CA ALA A 53 10.73 4.65 -12.23
C ALA A 53 9.36 4.33 -11.60
N GLN A 54 9.18 3.10 -11.10
CA GLN A 54 7.96 2.69 -10.41
C GLN A 54 7.72 3.51 -9.14
N LEU A 55 8.75 3.71 -8.32
CA LEU A 55 8.64 4.50 -7.09
C LEU A 55 8.32 5.97 -7.39
N SER A 56 8.94 6.53 -8.43
CA SER A 56 8.67 7.88 -8.88
C SER A 56 7.23 8.03 -9.40
N TYR A 57 6.73 7.04 -10.13
CA TYR A 57 5.34 7.00 -10.60
C TYR A 57 4.37 6.95 -9.41
N MET A 58 4.59 6.04 -8.45
CA MET A 58 3.74 5.92 -7.26
C MET A 58 3.69 7.22 -6.44
N ARG A 59 4.82 7.91 -6.28
CA ARG A 59 4.88 9.19 -5.56
C ARG A 59 4.15 10.33 -6.25
N ARG A 60 4.03 10.28 -7.57
CA ARG A 60 3.35 11.31 -8.36
C ARG A 60 1.86 11.06 -8.51
N GLN A 61 1.42 9.85 -8.21
CA GLN A 61 0.01 9.50 -8.33
C GLN A 61 -0.79 10.14 -7.18
N SER A 62 -1.83 10.86 -7.53
CA SER A 62 -2.76 11.41 -6.56
C SER A 62 -3.48 10.26 -5.84
N LEU A 63 -3.41 10.26 -4.53
CA LEU A 63 -4.08 9.26 -3.68
C LEU A 63 -5.61 9.49 -3.61
N GLY A 64 -6.12 10.53 -4.28
CA GLY A 64 -7.53 10.92 -4.16
C GLY A 64 -7.90 11.53 -2.81
N VAL A 65 -6.92 11.71 -1.93
CA VAL A 65 -7.09 12.31 -0.59
C VAL A 65 -6.13 13.47 -0.43
N LYS A 66 -6.59 14.53 0.22
CA LYS A 66 -5.75 15.66 0.60
C LYS A 66 -4.99 15.29 1.86
N THR A 67 -3.68 15.12 1.74
CA THR A 67 -2.80 14.79 2.87
C THR A 67 -1.92 15.95 3.30
N ASP A 68 -1.94 17.05 2.56
CA ASP A 68 -1.13 18.22 2.87
C ASP A 68 -1.62 18.91 4.14
N GLN A 69 -0.67 19.25 5.02
CA GLN A 69 -0.94 19.96 6.27
C GLN A 69 -1.85 19.22 7.28
N ILE A 70 -1.82 17.89 7.26
CA ILE A 70 -2.56 17.07 8.22
C ILE A 70 -1.66 16.70 9.38
N LEU A 71 -2.09 17.04 10.60
CA LEU A 71 -1.47 16.57 11.84
C LEU A 71 -2.25 15.36 12.37
N VAL A 72 -1.60 14.22 12.44
CA VAL A 72 -2.17 12.99 12.99
C VAL A 72 -1.75 12.82 14.45
N ILE A 73 -2.73 12.70 15.35
CA ILE A 73 -2.50 12.41 16.75
C ILE A 73 -3.03 11.01 17.04
N LYS A 74 -2.12 10.07 17.32
CA LYS A 74 -2.47 8.69 17.64
C LYS A 74 -2.77 8.55 19.13
N PHE A 75 -3.91 7.97 19.45
CA PHE A 75 -4.26 7.61 20.82
C PHE A 75 -3.75 6.20 21.14
N PRO A 76 -3.27 5.95 22.36
CA PRO A 76 -3.04 4.60 22.83
C PRO A 76 -4.39 3.87 22.86
N GLY A 77 -4.40 2.61 22.44
CA GLY A 77 -5.53 1.73 22.21
C GLY A 77 -6.82 1.91 23.06
N PRO A 78 -7.85 1.13 22.82
CA PRO A 78 -9.17 1.34 23.41
C PRO A 78 -9.08 1.23 24.95
N THR A 79 -9.31 2.35 25.62
CA THR A 79 -9.37 2.46 27.07
C THR A 79 -10.77 2.91 27.48
N GLU A 80 -11.22 2.50 28.64
CA GLU A 80 -12.53 2.92 29.18
C GLU A 80 -12.65 4.46 29.21
N GLY A 81 -13.74 5.00 28.69
CA GLY A 81 -13.94 6.45 28.55
C GLY A 81 -13.21 7.13 27.40
N MET A 82 -12.56 6.37 26.50
CA MET A 82 -11.84 6.90 25.34
C MET A 82 -12.73 7.79 24.46
N LYS A 83 -13.96 7.37 24.17
CA LYS A 83 -14.89 8.12 23.33
C LYS A 83 -15.12 9.54 23.86
N THR A 84 -15.39 9.66 25.15
CA THR A 84 -15.61 10.96 25.81
C THR A 84 -14.35 11.85 25.77
N LYS A 85 -13.17 11.25 25.98
CA LYS A 85 -11.90 11.97 25.90
C LYS A 85 -11.62 12.46 24.48
N MET A 86 -11.84 11.63 23.47
CA MET A 86 -11.69 12.00 22.06
C MET A 86 -12.64 13.14 21.67
N GLU A 87 -13.90 13.06 22.05
CA GLU A 87 -14.88 14.13 21.79
C GLU A 87 -14.49 15.45 22.48
N SER A 88 -14.04 15.38 23.71
CA SER A 88 -13.58 16.56 24.45
C SER A 88 -12.36 17.19 23.80
N MET A 89 -11.39 16.38 23.37
CA MET A 89 -10.20 16.83 22.66
C MET A 89 -10.55 17.39 21.27
N ARG A 90 -11.42 16.73 20.51
CA ARG A 90 -11.93 17.22 19.22
C ARG A 90 -12.54 18.61 19.38
N ARG A 91 -13.39 18.82 20.39
CA ARG A 91 -14.00 20.13 20.68
C ARG A 91 -12.96 21.18 21.07
N ALA A 92 -11.94 20.80 21.82
CA ALA A 92 -10.86 21.70 22.22
C ALA A 92 -10.02 22.13 20.99
N ILE A 93 -9.67 21.19 20.12
CA ILE A 93 -8.89 21.46 18.91
C ILE A 93 -9.70 22.29 17.90
N LYS A 94 -10.99 22.03 17.72
CA LYS A 94 -11.88 22.84 16.85
C LYS A 94 -11.95 24.33 17.26
N LYS A 95 -11.61 24.68 18.50
CA LYS A 95 -11.55 26.06 18.98
C LYS A 95 -10.24 26.77 18.62
N LEU A 96 -9.24 26.04 18.15
CA LEU A 96 -7.95 26.63 17.77
C LEU A 96 -8.06 27.29 16.41
N PRO A 97 -7.60 28.54 16.24
CA PRO A 97 -7.71 29.27 14.96
C PRO A 97 -6.87 28.64 13.84
N LEU A 98 -5.91 27.79 14.20
CA LEU A 98 -5.03 27.09 13.25
C LEU A 98 -5.65 25.79 12.69
N ALA A 99 -6.67 25.24 13.36
CA ALA A 99 -7.32 24.00 12.96
C ALA A 99 -8.53 24.32 12.08
N SER A 100 -8.39 24.17 10.76
CA SER A 100 -9.51 24.39 9.82
C SER A 100 -10.54 23.27 9.89
N LYS A 101 -10.08 22.01 10.02
CA LYS A 101 -10.92 20.82 10.09
C LYS A 101 -10.34 19.83 11.11
N VAL A 102 -11.21 19.11 11.82
CA VAL A 102 -10.81 18.11 12.82
C VAL A 102 -11.70 16.89 12.63
N THR A 103 -11.10 15.74 12.41
CA THR A 103 -11.79 14.47 12.25
C THR A 103 -11.16 13.38 13.11
N CYS A 104 -11.95 12.38 13.46
CA CYS A 104 -11.51 11.18 14.18
C CYS A 104 -11.83 9.94 13.37
N SER A 105 -10.85 9.05 13.25
CA SER A 105 -11.01 7.81 12.50
C SER A 105 -10.23 6.66 13.12
N GLY A 106 -10.61 5.43 12.80
CA GLY A 106 -9.93 4.24 13.28
C GLY A 106 -8.58 3.98 12.61
N ALA A 107 -8.32 4.60 11.45
CA ALA A 107 -7.04 4.57 10.75
C ALA A 107 -6.88 5.82 9.89
N VAL A 108 -5.67 6.09 9.48
CA VAL A 108 -5.30 7.19 8.58
C VAL A 108 -5.18 6.65 7.16
N PRO A 109 -5.51 7.42 6.11
CA PRO A 109 -5.28 7.00 4.73
C PRO A 109 -3.84 6.56 4.50
N GLY A 110 -3.67 5.33 3.98
CA GLY A 110 -2.36 4.71 3.75
C GLY A 110 -1.86 3.81 4.89
N GLU A 111 -2.54 3.74 6.02
CA GLU A 111 -2.28 2.74 7.07
C GLU A 111 -3.23 1.54 6.93
N GLU A 112 -2.77 0.38 7.39
CA GLU A 112 -3.62 -0.82 7.46
C GLU A 112 -4.80 -0.59 8.39
N VAL A 113 -5.98 -0.95 7.94
CA VAL A 113 -7.20 -0.91 8.75
C VAL A 113 -7.30 -2.22 9.53
N ALA A 114 -7.40 -2.13 10.84
CA ALA A 114 -7.46 -3.31 11.70
C ALA A 114 -8.80 -4.07 11.64
N MET A 115 -9.82 -3.50 11.03
CA MET A 115 -11.16 -4.08 10.99
C MET A 115 -11.53 -4.54 9.58
N PHE A 116 -11.92 -5.79 9.48
CA PHE A 116 -12.42 -6.40 8.25
C PHE A 116 -13.88 -6.81 8.42
N LEU A 117 -14.68 -6.55 7.40
CA LEU A 117 -16.06 -6.97 7.31
C LEU A 117 -16.19 -8.02 6.19
N SER A 118 -16.84 -9.13 6.50
CA SER A 118 -17.18 -10.17 5.51
C SER A 118 -18.68 -10.21 5.32
N ASN A 119 -19.14 -9.85 4.14
CA ASN A 119 -20.56 -9.92 3.81
C ASN A 119 -20.81 -10.23 2.32
N HIS A 120 -22.06 -10.41 1.99
CA HIS A 120 -22.55 -10.58 0.62
C HIS A 120 -23.85 -9.78 0.45
N ARG A 121 -24.21 -9.50 -0.77
CA ARG A 121 -25.48 -8.83 -1.06
C ARG A 121 -26.66 -9.74 -0.66
N ALA A 122 -27.67 -9.18 0.00
CA ALA A 122 -28.81 -9.93 0.53
C ALA A 122 -29.53 -10.79 -0.53
N HIS A 123 -29.51 -10.37 -1.80
CA HIS A 123 -30.16 -11.03 -2.93
C HIS A 123 -29.17 -11.74 -3.85
N ASP A 124 -27.93 -11.97 -3.39
CA ASP A 124 -26.93 -12.72 -4.16
C ASP A 124 -27.26 -14.22 -4.10
N ALA A 125 -27.62 -14.80 -5.23
CA ALA A 125 -27.93 -16.22 -5.35
C ALA A 125 -26.76 -17.14 -4.95
N LEU A 126 -25.53 -16.68 -5.14
CA LEU A 126 -24.32 -17.44 -4.85
C LEU A 126 -23.83 -17.27 -3.42
N LYS A 127 -24.37 -16.30 -2.65
CA LYS A 127 -23.97 -15.97 -1.28
C LYS A 127 -22.45 -15.92 -1.07
N GLN A 128 -21.73 -15.42 -2.07
CA GLN A 128 -20.28 -15.31 -2.00
C GLN A 128 -19.88 -14.21 -1.03
N ASN A 129 -19.40 -14.59 0.13
CA ASN A 129 -18.84 -13.64 1.09
C ASN A 129 -17.60 -12.97 0.49
N ARG A 130 -17.56 -11.66 0.59
CA ARG A 130 -16.42 -10.84 0.19
C ARG A 130 -15.86 -10.14 1.41
N LEU A 131 -14.56 -10.07 1.48
CA LEU A 131 -13.85 -9.40 2.56
C LEU A 131 -13.59 -7.94 2.18
N TYR A 132 -13.94 -7.03 3.07
CA TYR A 132 -13.73 -5.59 2.93
C TYR A 132 -13.03 -5.04 4.15
N GLU A 133 -12.17 -4.07 3.94
CA GLU A 133 -11.65 -3.24 5.01
C GLU A 133 -12.74 -2.26 5.43
N MET A 134 -12.99 -2.17 6.73
CA MET A 134 -13.97 -1.26 7.30
C MET A 134 -13.28 -0.21 8.17
N LEU A 135 -13.41 1.04 7.77
CA LEU A 135 -12.92 2.17 8.53
C LEU A 135 -14.06 2.83 9.29
N SER A 136 -13.94 2.88 10.61
CA SER A 136 -14.82 3.69 11.44
C SER A 136 -14.34 5.13 11.44
N CYS A 137 -15.21 6.07 11.09
CA CYS A 137 -14.87 7.49 11.04
C CYS A 137 -16.03 8.36 11.51
N ASP A 138 -15.73 9.61 11.80
CA ASP A 138 -16.75 10.62 12.11
C ASP A 138 -17.31 11.28 10.82
N PRO A 139 -18.42 12.04 10.90
CA PRO A 139 -19.02 12.69 9.74
C PRO A 139 -18.08 13.65 9.01
N ASP A 140 -17.15 14.28 9.72
CA ASP A 140 -16.23 15.27 9.14
C ASP A 140 -15.10 14.63 8.32
N TYR A 141 -14.97 13.29 8.35
CA TYR A 141 -13.86 12.56 7.71
C TYR A 141 -13.79 12.80 6.19
N ILE A 142 -14.91 12.65 5.51
CA ILE A 142 -15.01 12.80 4.05
C ILE A 142 -14.55 14.21 3.64
N ASP A 143 -15.06 15.21 4.34
CA ASP A 143 -14.74 16.61 4.06
C ASP A 143 -13.31 16.98 4.49
N ALA A 144 -12.81 16.44 5.59
CA ALA A 144 -11.45 16.70 6.09
C ALA A 144 -10.38 16.22 5.12
N TYR A 145 -10.57 15.05 4.52
CA TYR A 145 -9.67 14.49 3.52
C TYR A 145 -10.00 14.89 2.08
N GLY A 146 -11.07 15.67 1.89
CA GLY A 146 -11.51 16.13 0.57
C GLY A 146 -11.90 15.00 -0.36
N LEU A 147 -12.50 13.94 0.20
CA LEU A 147 -13.02 12.81 -0.58
C LEU A 147 -14.25 13.25 -1.36
N GLU A 148 -14.34 12.82 -2.60
CA GLU A 148 -15.49 13.11 -3.47
C GLU A 148 -16.56 12.03 -3.31
N VAL A 149 -17.78 12.46 -3.01
CA VAL A 149 -18.95 11.58 -2.97
C VAL A 149 -19.58 11.55 -4.35
N VAL A 150 -19.37 10.46 -5.08
CA VAL A 150 -19.81 10.31 -6.49
C VAL A 150 -21.33 10.11 -6.59
N ALA A 151 -21.93 9.42 -5.61
CA ALA A 151 -23.38 9.17 -5.56
C ALA A 151 -23.86 9.10 -4.11
N GLY A 152 -25.08 9.55 -3.89
CA GLY A 152 -25.66 9.62 -2.55
C GLY A 152 -25.15 10.82 -1.75
N ARG A 153 -24.89 10.62 -0.45
CA ARG A 153 -24.41 11.65 0.46
C ARG A 153 -23.38 11.10 1.44
N GLY A 154 -22.56 11.97 1.98
CA GLY A 154 -21.72 11.66 3.14
C GLY A 154 -22.51 11.55 4.43
N PHE A 155 -21.81 11.26 5.52
CA PHE A 155 -22.38 11.25 6.87
C PHE A 155 -22.66 12.70 7.35
N SER A 156 -23.72 12.85 8.17
CA SER A 156 -24.05 14.14 8.79
C SER A 156 -24.64 13.93 10.18
N GLU A 157 -24.28 14.80 11.12
CA GLU A 157 -24.87 14.80 12.47
C GLU A 157 -26.38 15.17 12.46
N GLU A 158 -26.85 15.80 11.38
CA GLU A 158 -28.27 16.21 11.23
C GLU A 158 -29.19 14.99 11.00
N TYR A 159 -28.65 13.92 10.46
CA TYR A 159 -29.40 12.68 10.19
C TYR A 159 -29.08 11.66 11.29
N GLY A 160 -29.76 11.74 12.43
CA GLY A 160 -29.48 10.97 13.65
C GLY A 160 -29.31 9.44 13.52
N ASP A 161 -29.55 8.85 12.33
CA ASP A 161 -29.48 7.41 12.08
C ASP A 161 -28.27 6.97 11.23
N ASP A 162 -27.29 7.85 11.03
CA ASP A 162 -26.12 7.53 10.19
C ASP A 162 -25.15 6.54 10.87
N VAL A 163 -25.34 6.21 12.14
CA VAL A 163 -24.53 5.22 12.89
C VAL A 163 -24.59 3.82 12.26
N ASN A 164 -25.69 3.48 11.59
CA ASN A 164 -25.92 2.19 10.96
C ASN A 164 -25.75 2.23 9.44
N LYS A 165 -25.19 3.31 8.89
CA LYS A 165 -25.00 3.49 7.46
C LYS A 165 -23.55 3.31 7.06
N LEU A 166 -23.34 2.91 5.81
CA LEU A 166 -22.04 2.69 5.23
C LEU A 166 -21.87 3.57 3.98
N VAL A 167 -20.69 4.17 3.86
CA VAL A 167 -20.20 4.73 2.61
C VAL A 167 -19.21 3.73 2.04
N ILE A 168 -19.40 3.34 0.79
CA ILE A 168 -18.56 2.36 0.10
C ILE A 168 -17.82 3.02 -1.06
N ASN A 169 -16.62 2.58 -1.36
CA ASN A 169 -15.90 3.06 -2.52
C ASN A 169 -16.44 2.44 -3.81
N GLU A 170 -16.11 3.03 -4.95
CA GLU A 170 -16.58 2.56 -6.27
C GLU A 170 -16.20 1.09 -6.55
N THR A 171 -15.05 0.65 -6.07
CA THR A 171 -14.60 -0.73 -6.25
C THR A 171 -15.49 -1.69 -5.49
N ALA A 172 -15.81 -1.40 -4.23
CA ALA A 172 -16.74 -2.20 -3.44
C ALA A 172 -18.15 -2.19 -4.05
N ALA A 173 -18.62 -1.02 -4.50
CA ALA A 173 -19.92 -0.93 -5.18
C ALA A 173 -19.98 -1.84 -6.41
N ARG A 174 -18.96 -1.80 -7.25
CA ARG A 174 -18.83 -2.68 -8.43
C ARG A 174 -18.77 -4.16 -8.04
N MET A 175 -17.97 -4.50 -7.05
CA MET A 175 -17.82 -5.89 -6.58
C MET A 175 -19.09 -6.45 -5.98
N LEU A 176 -19.91 -5.60 -5.35
CA LEU A 176 -21.23 -5.97 -4.80
C LEU A 176 -22.35 -5.95 -5.87
N GLY A 177 -22.04 -5.51 -7.10
CA GLY A 177 -23.00 -5.41 -8.18
C GLY A 177 -23.99 -4.26 -8.04
N TYR A 178 -23.62 -3.22 -7.27
CA TYR A 178 -24.39 -1.98 -7.25
C TYR A 178 -24.08 -1.17 -8.51
N CYS A 179 -25.12 -0.68 -9.17
CA CYS A 179 -24.97 0.30 -10.23
C CYS A 179 -25.07 1.69 -9.60
N LEU A 180 -24.09 2.55 -9.84
CA LEU A 180 -24.08 3.92 -9.32
C LEU A 180 -25.26 4.77 -9.81
N LEU A 181 -25.97 4.32 -10.84
CA LEU A 181 -27.17 4.97 -11.39
C LEU A 181 -28.48 4.64 -10.63
N TYR A 182 -28.44 3.62 -9.77
CA TYR A 182 -29.61 3.24 -8.96
C TYR A 182 -29.24 3.47 -7.50
N THR A 183 -29.64 4.61 -6.95
CA THR A 183 -29.83 4.73 -5.51
C THR A 183 -30.85 3.67 -5.12
N SER A 184 -30.45 2.65 -4.38
CA SER A 184 -31.43 1.73 -3.83
C SER A 184 -32.19 2.47 -2.73
N ASP A 185 -33.31 3.07 -3.07
CA ASP A 185 -34.42 3.29 -2.16
C ASP A 185 -35.00 1.94 -1.73
N ALA A 186 -34.23 1.18 -1.01
CA ALA A 186 -34.64 -0.07 -0.39
C ALA A 186 -34.24 0.01 1.07
N ALA A 187 -35.09 0.63 1.77
CA ALA A 187 -35.42 0.74 3.19
C ALA A 187 -34.78 -0.13 4.17
#